data_2212356e5c56a511fd6cd5114f7f020d
#
_entry.id   2212356e5c56a511fd6cd5114f7f020d
#
_cell.length_a   1.000
_cell.length_b   1.000
_cell.length_c   1.000
_cell.angle_alpha   90.00
_cell.angle_beta   90.00
_cell.angle_gamma   90.00
#
_symmetry.space_group_name_H-M   'P 1'
#
loop_
_entity.id
_entity.type
_entity.pdbx_description
1 polymer ?
#
loop_
_entity_poly.entity_id
_entity_poly.type
_entity_poly.pdbx_seq_one_letter_code
_entity_poly.pdbx_strand_id
1 'polypeptide(L)'
;MAISPQMEEYNDTITKQKKLTFAIVSDMHNKIAEQLGIKFTLPEGLQGIYDNFKINLPTYNGDDSWTLPMPTRLIVDTSMRIRYIQTDPDYTVRPEPLHTLGALKQIVKV
;
A
#
# COMPACT_ATOMS: atom_id res chain seq x y z
N MET A 1 -4.31 -2.49 9.81
CA MET A 1 -3.61 -1.24 9.48
C MET A 1 -3.27 -1.23 8.01
N ALA A 2 -3.39 -0.08 7.39
CA ALA A 2 -2.97 0.13 6.00
C ALA A 2 -1.77 1.08 5.97
N ILE A 3 -0.92 0.93 4.96
CA ILE A 3 0.25 1.78 4.75
C ILE A 3 0.19 2.34 3.33
N SER A 4 0.33 3.65 3.20
CA SER A 4 0.23 4.36 1.93
C SER A 4 1.32 5.42 1.82
N PRO A 5 1.89 5.66 0.62
CA PRO A 5 2.87 6.73 0.43
C PRO A 5 2.25 8.13 0.45
N GLN A 6 0.93 8.26 0.47
CA GLN A 6 0.28 9.56 0.53
C GLN A 6 0.63 10.30 1.81
N MET A 7 0.62 11.64 1.74
CA MET A 7 0.78 12.46 2.93
C MET A 7 -0.33 12.21 3.93
N GLU A 8 -0.02 12.38 5.21
CA GLU A 8 -0.93 12.09 6.32
C GLU A 8 -2.28 12.79 6.18
N GLU A 9 -2.32 14.01 5.72
CA GLU A 9 -3.57 14.78 5.56
C GLU A 9 -4.56 14.10 4.61
N TYR A 10 -4.08 13.47 3.53
CA TYR A 10 -4.94 12.75 2.59
C TYR A 10 -5.41 11.42 3.15
N ASN A 11 -4.56 10.74 3.91
CA ASN A 11 -4.93 9.52 4.59
C ASN A 11 -6.01 9.79 5.64
N ASP A 12 -5.89 10.89 6.38
CA ASP A 12 -6.89 11.31 7.37
C ASP A 12 -8.23 11.64 6.71
N THR A 13 -8.19 12.30 5.56
CA THR A 13 -9.39 12.62 4.79
C THR A 13 -10.13 11.35 4.38
N ILE A 14 -9.42 10.36 3.85
CA ILE A 14 -10.01 9.08 3.46
C ILE A 14 -10.60 8.35 4.68
N THR A 15 -9.87 8.35 5.79
CA THR A 15 -10.31 7.72 7.02
C THR A 15 -11.64 8.29 7.49
N LYS A 16 -11.79 9.60 7.44
CA LYS A 16 -13.04 10.28 7.82
C LYS A 16 -14.15 10.04 6.83
N GLN A 17 -13.88 10.18 5.53
CA GLN A 17 -14.89 10.01 4.47
C GLN A 17 -15.46 8.60 4.41
N LYS A 18 -14.61 7.60 4.58
CA LYS A 18 -14.99 6.19 4.51
C LYS A 18 -15.32 5.58 5.86
N LYS A 19 -15.22 6.35 6.95
CA LYS A 19 -15.47 5.88 8.32
C LYS A 19 -14.71 4.60 8.63
N LEU A 20 -13.41 4.60 8.30
CA LEU A 20 -12.56 3.43 8.51
C LEU A 20 -12.33 3.18 9.99
N THR A 21 -12.30 1.91 10.37
CA THR A 21 -12.05 1.47 11.75
C THR A 21 -10.61 1.11 12.02
N PHE A 22 -9.76 1.17 10.99
CA PHE A 22 -8.33 0.88 11.11
C PHE A 22 -7.51 2.10 10.70
N ALA A 23 -6.26 2.14 11.15
CA ALA A 23 -5.34 3.24 10.84
C ALA A 23 -4.77 3.13 9.44
N ILE A 24 -4.58 4.27 8.78
CA ILE A 24 -3.77 4.40 7.57
C ILE A 24 -2.52 5.18 7.96
N VAL A 25 -1.36 4.54 7.81
CA VAL A 25 -0.06 5.12 8.16
C VAL A 25 0.62 5.62 6.89
N SER A 26 1.24 6.79 6.97
CA SER A 26 1.94 7.38 5.84
C SER A 26 3.37 6.85 5.76
N ASP A 27 3.71 6.25 4.60
CA ASP A 27 5.07 5.83 4.27
C ASP A 27 5.68 6.82 3.29
N MET A 28 6.14 7.95 3.80
CA MET A 28 6.71 9.03 2.98
C MET A 28 7.87 8.51 2.14
N HIS A 29 7.84 8.83 0.86
CA HIS A 29 8.85 8.43 -0.13
C HIS A 29 8.97 6.92 -0.32
N ASN A 30 7.98 6.15 0.11
CA ASN A 30 7.97 4.67 0.02
C ASN A 30 9.21 4.01 0.67
N LYS A 31 9.66 4.54 1.79
CA LYS A 31 10.84 4.01 2.50
C LYS A 31 10.63 2.59 3.00
N ILE A 32 9.47 2.31 3.59
CA ILE A 32 9.13 0.95 4.05
C ILE A 32 8.97 0.03 2.85
N ALA A 33 8.30 0.48 1.80
CA ALA A 33 8.12 -0.28 0.57
C ALA A 33 9.47 -0.64 -0.06
N GLU A 34 10.43 0.29 -0.04
CA GLU A 34 11.79 0.04 -0.53
C GLU A 34 12.49 -1.05 0.26
N GLN A 35 12.40 -1.01 1.59
CA GLN A 35 12.97 -2.02 2.47
C GLN A 35 12.36 -3.41 2.24
N LEU A 36 11.08 -3.47 1.90
CA LEU A 36 10.39 -4.71 1.57
C LEU A 36 10.62 -5.18 0.14
N GLY A 37 11.28 -4.37 -0.70
CA GLY A 37 11.53 -4.71 -2.09
C GLY A 37 10.31 -4.58 -3.01
N ILE A 38 9.29 -3.82 -2.61
CA ILE A 38 8.04 -3.68 -3.37
C ILE A 38 7.85 -2.29 -3.99
N LYS A 39 8.82 -1.39 -3.81
CA LYS A 39 8.78 -0.05 -4.42
C LYS A 39 9.08 -0.14 -5.91
N PHE A 40 8.31 0.56 -6.72
CA PHE A 40 8.59 0.70 -8.15
C PHE A 40 8.31 2.12 -8.62
N THR A 41 8.93 2.49 -9.76
CA THR A 41 8.70 3.78 -10.40
C THR A 41 7.68 3.61 -11.53
N LEU A 42 6.69 4.49 -11.56
CA LEU A 42 5.68 4.46 -12.61
C LEU A 42 6.32 4.84 -13.95
N PRO A 43 6.15 4.02 -15.02
CA PRO A 43 6.70 4.36 -16.34
C PRO A 43 6.17 5.70 -16.86
N GLU A 44 6.98 6.43 -17.62
CA GLU A 44 6.62 7.76 -18.13
C GLU A 44 5.30 7.76 -18.91
N GLY A 45 5.05 6.73 -19.71
CA GLY A 45 3.79 6.61 -20.44
C GLY A 45 2.57 6.58 -19.53
N LEU A 46 2.66 5.89 -18.40
CA LEU A 46 1.60 5.86 -17.40
C LEU A 46 1.50 7.17 -16.62
N GLN A 47 2.63 7.85 -16.39
CA GLN A 47 2.62 9.18 -15.77
C GLN A 47 1.79 10.17 -16.58
N GLY A 48 1.95 10.16 -17.91
CA GLY A 48 1.16 10.99 -18.82
C GLY A 48 -0.32 10.68 -18.77
N ILE A 49 -0.68 9.39 -18.71
CA ILE A 49 -2.08 8.96 -18.56
C ILE A 49 -2.68 9.45 -17.24
N TYR A 50 -1.93 9.34 -16.16
CA TYR A 50 -2.37 9.82 -14.84
C TYR A 50 -2.61 11.33 -14.86
N ASP A 51 -1.72 12.11 -15.50
CA ASP A 51 -1.90 13.54 -15.63
C ASP A 51 -3.17 13.88 -16.43
N ASN A 52 -3.45 13.15 -17.52
CA ASN A 52 -4.65 13.34 -18.33
C ASN A 52 -5.93 13.07 -17.53
N PHE A 53 -5.90 12.12 -16.60
CA PHE A 53 -7.03 11.83 -15.71
C PHE A 53 -7.03 12.71 -14.46
N LYS A 54 -6.13 13.69 -14.37
CA LYS A 54 -5.96 14.57 -13.20
C LYS A 54 -5.64 13.83 -11.92
N ILE A 55 -4.98 12.69 -12.02
CA ILE A 55 -4.46 11.95 -10.87
C ILE A 55 -3.04 12.47 -10.61
N ASN A 56 -2.90 13.35 -9.65
CA ASN A 56 -1.64 14.03 -9.37
C ASN A 56 -0.89 13.35 -8.21
N LEU A 57 -0.11 12.31 -8.53
CA LEU A 57 0.67 11.59 -7.51
C LEU A 57 1.66 12.50 -6.76
N PRO A 58 2.41 13.41 -7.43
CA PRO A 58 3.30 14.30 -6.68
C PRO A 58 2.59 15.10 -5.60
N THR A 59 1.39 15.58 -5.85
CA THR A 59 0.60 16.33 -4.86
C THR A 59 0.21 15.44 -3.68
N TYR A 60 -0.34 14.25 -3.95
CA TYR A 60 -0.83 13.35 -2.89
C TYR A 60 0.30 12.73 -2.08
N ASN A 61 1.42 12.40 -2.71
CA ASN A 61 2.55 11.75 -2.06
C ASN A 61 3.59 12.75 -1.53
N GLY A 62 3.50 14.00 -1.93
CA GLY A 62 4.43 15.03 -1.48
C GLY A 62 5.84 14.91 -2.06
N ASP A 63 6.01 14.19 -3.18
CA ASP A 63 7.29 14.10 -3.89
C ASP A 63 7.08 13.88 -5.39
N ASP A 64 8.10 14.15 -6.17
CA ASP A 64 8.07 14.07 -7.64
C ASP A 64 8.65 12.76 -8.18
N SER A 65 8.86 11.75 -7.32
CA SER A 65 9.52 10.52 -7.71
C SER A 65 8.65 9.60 -8.57
N TRP A 66 7.32 9.76 -8.53
CA TRP A 66 6.37 8.89 -9.19
C TRP A 66 6.56 7.42 -8.79
N THR A 67 6.90 7.19 -7.52
CA THR A 67 7.06 5.84 -6.98
C THR A 67 5.82 5.40 -6.24
N LEU A 68 5.53 4.12 -6.33
CA LEU A 68 4.41 3.46 -5.67
C LEU A 68 4.86 2.13 -5.08
N PRO A 69 4.20 1.65 -4.04
CA PRO A 69 4.38 0.27 -3.61
C PRO A 69 3.55 -0.66 -4.49
N MET A 70 4.07 -1.84 -4.79
CA MET A 70 3.23 -2.91 -5.34
C MET A 70 2.14 -3.24 -4.32
N PRO A 71 0.89 -3.48 -4.74
CA PRO A 71 -0.15 -3.91 -3.81
C PRO A 71 0.28 -5.14 -3.04
N THR A 72 0.29 -5.06 -1.72
CA THR A 72 0.85 -6.10 -0.86
C THR A 72 -0.02 -6.27 0.38
N ARG A 73 -0.20 -7.52 0.80
CA ARG A 73 -0.78 -7.87 2.08
C ARG A 73 0.24 -8.59 2.92
N LEU A 74 0.35 -8.18 4.17
CA LEU A 74 1.29 -8.74 5.13
C LEU A 74 0.54 -9.20 6.38
N ILE A 75 1.01 -10.31 6.95
CA ILE A 75 0.66 -10.67 8.32
C ILE A 75 1.96 -10.69 9.12
N VAL A 76 2.00 -9.88 10.16
CA VAL A 76 3.16 -9.74 11.03
C VAL A 76 2.75 -10.21 12.43
N ASP A 77 3.57 -11.07 13.04
CA ASP A 77 3.28 -11.55 14.38
C ASP A 77 3.76 -10.56 15.47
N THR A 78 3.46 -10.90 16.72
CA THR A 78 3.83 -10.04 17.85
C THR A 78 5.34 -9.95 18.07
N SER A 79 6.12 -10.83 17.45
CA SER A 79 7.60 -10.80 17.44
C SER A 79 8.15 -9.94 16.30
N MET A 80 7.29 -9.25 15.55
CA MET A 80 7.65 -8.41 14.39
C MET A 80 8.21 -9.21 13.22
N ARG A 81 7.83 -10.50 13.11
CA ARG A 81 8.19 -11.34 11.96
C ARG A 81 7.08 -11.36 10.94
N ILE A 82 7.43 -11.27 9.67
CA ILE A 82 6.48 -11.42 8.58
C ILE A 82 6.18 -12.92 8.44
N ARG A 83 4.92 -13.29 8.69
CA ARG A 83 4.44 -14.67 8.62
C ARG A 83 3.72 -14.98 7.30
N TYR A 84 3.32 -13.95 6.60
CA TYR A 84 2.63 -14.06 5.33
C TYR A 84 2.88 -12.80 4.53
N ILE A 85 3.18 -12.96 3.23
CA ILE A 85 3.30 -11.86 2.30
C ILE A 85 2.72 -12.28 0.96
N GLN A 86 1.90 -11.41 0.38
CA GLN A 86 1.41 -11.56 -0.98
C GLN A 86 1.52 -10.24 -1.70
N THR A 87 2.25 -10.26 -2.82
CA THR A 87 2.52 -9.10 -3.66
C THR A 87 2.31 -9.51 -5.12
N ASP A 88 1.72 -8.62 -5.90
CA ASP A 88 1.59 -8.82 -7.33
C ASP A 88 2.02 -7.54 -8.07
N PRO A 89 2.94 -7.62 -9.06
CA PRO A 89 3.33 -6.46 -9.86
C PRO A 89 2.16 -5.89 -10.66
N ASP A 90 1.16 -6.68 -10.96
CA ASP A 90 -0.07 -6.22 -11.61
C ASP A 90 -1.04 -5.73 -10.55
N TYR A 91 -1.17 -4.41 -10.43
CA TYR A 91 -2.04 -3.79 -9.43
C TYR A 91 -3.53 -4.09 -9.65
N THR A 92 -3.92 -4.63 -10.81
CA THR A 92 -5.31 -5.03 -11.08
C THR A 92 -5.63 -6.40 -10.48
N VAL A 93 -4.60 -7.19 -10.13
CA VAL A 93 -4.77 -8.49 -9.50
C VAL A 93 -4.76 -8.32 -7.98
N ARG A 94 -5.86 -8.68 -7.34
CA ARG A 94 -6.00 -8.60 -5.88
C ARG A 94 -6.34 -9.98 -5.34
N PRO A 95 -5.64 -10.48 -4.31
CA PRO A 95 -6.04 -11.70 -3.66
C PRO A 95 -7.37 -11.51 -2.96
N GLU A 96 -8.20 -12.54 -2.95
CA GLU A 96 -9.44 -12.49 -2.19
C GLU A 96 -9.16 -12.41 -0.69
N PRO A 97 -9.97 -11.63 0.07
CA PRO A 97 -9.78 -11.54 1.52
C PRO A 97 -9.79 -12.88 2.24
N LEU A 98 -10.52 -13.87 1.72
CA LEU A 98 -10.58 -15.21 2.30
C LEU A 98 -9.22 -15.91 2.32
N HIS A 99 -8.37 -15.70 1.32
CA HIS A 99 -7.02 -16.27 1.30
C HIS A 99 -6.18 -15.74 2.47
N THR A 100 -6.23 -14.41 2.68
CA THR A 100 -5.50 -13.79 3.78
C THR A 100 -6.04 -14.24 5.13
N LEU A 101 -7.36 -14.33 5.28
CA LEU A 101 -7.99 -14.82 6.51
C LEU A 101 -7.63 -16.28 6.78
N GLY A 102 -7.57 -17.11 5.74
CA GLY A 102 -7.15 -18.50 5.88
C GLY A 102 -5.71 -18.63 6.39
N ALA A 103 -4.81 -17.82 5.83
CA ALA A 103 -3.41 -17.77 6.28
C ALA A 103 -3.32 -17.30 7.74
N LEU A 104 -4.08 -16.28 8.11
CA LEU A 104 -4.12 -15.77 9.48
C LEU A 104 -4.59 -16.84 10.46
N LYS A 105 -5.66 -17.55 10.13
CA LYS A 105 -6.18 -18.63 10.97
C LYS A 105 -5.15 -19.72 11.22
N GLN A 106 -4.37 -20.08 10.22
CA GLN A 106 -3.31 -21.09 10.37
C GLN A 106 -2.18 -20.58 11.27
N ILE A 107 -1.83 -19.32 11.19
CA ILE A 107 -0.78 -18.71 12.01
C ILE A 107 -1.20 -18.63 13.46
N VAL A 108 -2.45 -18.26 13.75
CA VAL A 108 -2.95 -18.08 15.12
C VAL A 108 -3.27 -19.40 15.83
N LYS A 109 -3.42 -20.50 15.08
CA LYS A 109 -3.66 -21.84 15.65
C LYS A 109 -2.45 -22.44 16.36
N VAL A 110 -1.32 -21.84 16.19
CA VAL A 110 -0.07 -22.32 16.79
C VAL A 110 0.17 -21.72 18.21
#